data_d66bc6fac494a667689807c26d237574
#
_entry.id   d66bc6fac494a667689807c26d237574
#
_cell.length_a   1.000
_cell.length_b   1.000
_cell.length_c   1.000
_cell.angle_alpha   90.00
_cell.angle_beta   90.00
_cell.angle_gamma   90.00
#
_symmetry.space_group_name_H-M   'P 1'
#
loop_
_entity.id
_entity.type
_entity.pdbx_description
1 polymer ?
#
loop_
_entity_poly.entity_id
_entity_poly.type
_entity_poly.pdbx_seq_one_letter_code
_entity_poly.pdbx_strand_id
1 'polypeptide(L)'
;VERVPAEPIGQRLSAAASSASGWIKEFAAKVLPERDSQSQSGSQSYAPADWVGGAPEPSTDSLPSLQRQPVPVPAYTPPPPTRGSRARLFILLAILLPVLAFAIVGILKLSEGAASQAEGVKLVDQAEGQLIKAEQALNLDDKAAARSALNDAQRYLNEAINLIGLNERIRDLSQRIRTELQKLMNVRLLYSLDLPLTEFPSDASPHRVVIFDQDVYVLDIGRQMVEHFRTDPSRSFLEERSGPVLQEGDIVEGVTVGRLVDIAWQPRISGFADKASLLILDRNNNVFRYNRVDDATVVRLADAAKLQSIGQLETYNGRLYLADEQANQILRYVPAGLGYDEPPDNWFDPQVQANLAGIVALSIDSDIWLLMENGTLLRYSQGRQFPFSLDNSAGLTGRLADMALSSAPDGRIYLADGSQDRILVFDKSGNYIEQLQAAESDALRGLRGLYLDEVSGTLFILTQTALYAHPLPN
;
A
#
# COMPACT_ATOMS: atom_id res chain seq x y z
N VAL A 1 -7.37 27.49 42.90
CA VAL A 1 -6.13 26.69 42.88
C VAL A 1 -6.31 25.58 43.90
N GLU A 2 -6.84 24.45 43.45
CA GLU A 2 -7.02 23.25 44.26
C GLU A 2 -5.92 22.25 43.92
N ARG A 3 -5.20 21.80 44.94
CA ARG A 3 -4.13 20.81 44.82
C ARG A 3 -4.75 19.42 44.88
N VAL A 4 -4.56 18.64 43.83
CA VAL A 4 -4.87 17.19 43.80
C VAL A 4 -3.75 16.45 44.54
N PRO A 5 -4.06 15.51 45.47
CA PRO A 5 -3.04 14.75 46.20
C PRO A 5 -2.44 13.64 45.33
N ALA A 6 -1.13 13.44 45.44
CA ALA A 6 -0.39 12.40 44.76
C ALA A 6 -0.68 10.99 45.36
N GLU A 7 -1.05 10.03 44.55
CA GLU A 7 -1.19 8.64 44.94
C GLU A 7 0.15 7.95 45.26
N PRO A 8 0.20 7.03 46.23
CA PRO A 8 1.44 6.39 46.63
C PRO A 8 1.92 5.33 45.62
N ILE A 9 3.25 5.31 45.41
CA ILE A 9 4.00 4.51 44.41
C ILE A 9 3.76 2.99 44.51
N GLY A 10 3.22 2.48 45.63
CA GLY A 10 2.92 1.06 45.83
C GLY A 10 1.79 0.49 44.97
N GLN A 11 0.83 1.32 44.52
CA GLN A 11 -0.28 0.84 43.69
C GLN A 11 0.05 0.72 42.20
N ARG A 12 1.07 1.42 41.73
CA ARG A 12 1.52 1.32 40.33
C ARG A 12 2.32 0.04 40.03
N LEU A 13 2.94 -0.55 41.03
CA LEU A 13 3.70 -1.82 40.88
C LEU A 13 2.80 -3.06 40.84
N SER A 14 1.62 -3.03 41.47
CA SER A 14 0.69 -4.16 41.43
C SER A 14 -0.10 -4.26 40.11
N ALA A 15 -0.37 -3.14 39.46
CA ALA A 15 -1.04 -3.12 38.17
C ALA A 15 -0.13 -3.59 37.01
N ALA A 16 1.19 -3.31 37.11
CA ALA A 16 2.16 -3.79 36.12
C ALA A 16 2.46 -5.29 36.22
N ALA A 17 2.37 -5.86 37.44
CA ALA A 17 2.59 -7.32 37.63
C ALA A 17 1.38 -8.15 37.16
N SER A 18 0.15 -7.64 37.22
CA SER A 18 -1.03 -8.34 36.73
C SER A 18 -1.16 -8.34 35.21
N SER A 19 -0.64 -7.32 34.52
CA SER A 19 -0.63 -7.27 33.06
C SER A 19 0.41 -8.22 32.44
N ALA A 20 1.55 -8.40 33.11
CA ALA A 20 2.61 -9.31 32.63
C ALA A 20 2.20 -10.79 32.73
N SER A 21 1.41 -11.18 33.75
CA SER A 21 0.95 -12.58 33.90
C SER A 21 -0.15 -12.95 32.88
N GLY A 22 -0.93 -11.99 32.40
CA GLY A 22 -1.94 -12.19 31.35
C GLY A 22 -1.27 -12.46 29.98
N TRP A 23 -0.25 -11.69 29.65
CA TRP A 23 0.45 -11.79 28.37
C TRP A 23 1.26 -13.11 28.22
N ILE A 24 1.86 -13.58 29.31
CA ILE A 24 2.60 -14.86 29.33
C ILE A 24 1.64 -16.06 29.13
N LYS A 25 0.42 -16.02 29.66
CA LYS A 25 -0.59 -17.07 29.43
C LYS A 25 -1.10 -17.09 28.00
N GLU A 26 -1.25 -15.95 27.36
CA GLU A 26 -1.72 -15.86 25.98
C GLU A 26 -0.64 -16.27 24.96
N PHE A 27 0.63 -16.02 25.27
CA PHE A 27 1.76 -16.45 24.46
C PHE A 27 2.01 -17.96 24.56
N ALA A 28 1.85 -18.55 25.75
CA ALA A 28 2.01 -19.99 25.96
C ALA A 28 0.92 -20.82 25.23
N ALA A 29 -0.29 -20.29 25.08
CA ALA A 29 -1.38 -20.95 24.35
C ALA A 29 -1.17 -20.95 22.81
N LYS A 30 -0.34 -20.05 22.30
CA LYS A 30 -0.07 -19.93 20.84
C LYS A 30 1.14 -20.72 20.32
N VAL A 31 2.00 -21.22 21.19
CA VAL A 31 3.32 -21.80 20.79
C VAL A 31 3.46 -23.29 21.11
N LEU A 32 2.56 -23.89 21.89
CA LEU A 32 2.63 -25.31 22.21
C LEU A 32 1.55 -26.08 21.44
N PRO A 33 1.90 -27.14 20.66
CA PRO A 33 0.90 -28.01 20.04
C PRO A 33 0.13 -28.78 21.10
N GLU A 34 -1.20 -28.79 20.98
CA GLU A 34 -2.10 -29.57 21.83
C GLU A 34 -1.76 -31.05 21.74
N ARG A 35 -1.57 -31.67 22.90
CA ARG A 35 -1.41 -33.11 23.06
C ARG A 35 -2.81 -33.68 23.25
N ASP A 36 -3.30 -34.36 22.25
CA ASP A 36 -4.55 -35.13 22.30
C ASP A 36 -4.49 -36.18 23.42
N SER A 37 -5.33 -36.03 24.42
CA SER A 37 -5.70 -37.08 25.38
C SER A 37 -7.07 -37.61 24.99
N GLN A 38 -7.12 -38.69 24.24
CA GLN A 38 -8.32 -39.50 24.08
C GLN A 38 -8.52 -40.39 25.29
N SER A 39 -9.65 -40.25 25.95
CA SER A 39 -10.28 -41.30 26.76
C SER A 39 -11.77 -41.41 26.39
N GLN A 40 -12.04 -42.49 25.73
CA GLN A 40 -13.25 -43.35 25.69
C GLN A 40 -14.60 -42.80 26.23
N SER A 41 -15.63 -42.85 25.40
CA SER A 41 -16.75 -43.79 25.57
C SER A 41 -17.88 -43.54 24.56
N GLY A 42 -18.49 -44.68 24.10
CA GLY A 42 -19.93 -44.66 23.72
C GLY A 42 -20.26 -44.84 22.25
N SER A 43 -20.32 -46.09 21.83
CA SER A 43 -21.38 -46.74 20.99
C SER A 43 -22.31 -45.90 20.11
N GLN A 44 -22.38 -46.21 18.81
CA GLN A 44 -23.54 -46.84 18.10
C GLN A 44 -23.32 -46.92 16.59
N SER A 45 -23.37 -48.13 16.15
CA SER A 45 -23.94 -48.75 14.94
C SER A 45 -24.33 -47.89 13.75
N TYR A 46 -23.87 -48.32 12.57
CA TYR A 46 -24.69 -48.61 11.39
C TYR A 46 -23.84 -49.39 10.35
N ALA A 47 -24.29 -50.60 10.02
CA ALA A 47 -23.97 -51.34 8.79
C ALA A 47 -24.99 -50.91 7.71
N PRO A 48 -24.94 -51.35 6.45
CA PRO A 48 -24.47 -52.65 5.94
C PRO A 48 -23.78 -52.57 4.55
N ALA A 49 -23.26 -53.60 4.11
CA ALA A 49 -23.63 -54.56 3.06
C ALA A 49 -22.46 -55.05 2.22
N ASP A 50 -22.39 -56.40 2.27
CA ASP A 50 -22.17 -57.39 1.21
C ASP A 50 -20.85 -57.39 0.42
N TRP A 51 -20.12 -58.51 0.56
CA TRP A 51 -19.99 -59.52 -0.48
C TRP A 51 -19.40 -60.86 0.02
N VAL A 52 -20.03 -61.93 -0.45
CA VAL A 52 -20.04 -63.35 -0.37
C VAL A 52 -18.70 -64.03 -0.65
N GLY A 53 -18.46 -65.16 0.06
CA GLY A 53 -17.72 -66.29 -0.46
C GLY A 53 -16.77 -66.98 0.47
N GLY A 54 -17.19 -68.05 1.08
CA GLY A 54 -16.88 -69.44 0.93
C GLY A 54 -16.06 -70.07 2.07
N ALA A 55 -16.75 -70.90 2.86
CA ALA A 55 -16.28 -71.80 3.89
C ALA A 55 -15.29 -72.88 3.34
N PRO A 56 -14.70 -73.83 4.12
CA PRO A 56 -15.29 -74.48 5.30
C PRO A 56 -14.31 -74.72 6.50
N GLU A 57 -14.89 -74.95 7.66
CA GLU A 57 -14.33 -75.75 8.74
C GLU A 57 -14.13 -77.21 8.37
N PRO A 58 -13.24 -77.97 9.09
CA PRO A 58 -13.82 -78.83 10.12
C PRO A 58 -12.94 -79.16 11.37
N SER A 59 -13.67 -79.46 12.42
CA SER A 59 -13.55 -80.54 13.39
C SER A 59 -12.41 -80.57 14.43
N THR A 60 -12.89 -80.40 15.62
CA THR A 60 -12.58 -81.14 16.87
C THR A 60 -11.68 -82.33 16.73
N ASP A 61 -10.62 -82.36 17.56
CA ASP A 61 -10.37 -83.61 18.35
C ASP A 61 -9.68 -83.29 19.68
N SER A 62 -10.13 -84.04 20.64
CA SER A 62 -9.87 -83.98 22.07
C SER A 62 -8.65 -84.75 22.51
N LEU A 63 -8.07 -84.32 23.70
CA LEU A 63 -7.38 -85.12 24.70
C LEU A 63 -5.84 -85.19 24.63
N PRO A 64 -5.12 -85.39 25.75
CA PRO A 64 -5.49 -85.31 27.17
C PRO A 64 -4.54 -84.45 28.07
N SER A 65 -5.05 -84.13 29.25
CA SER A 65 -4.34 -83.54 30.37
C SER A 65 -3.15 -84.36 30.89
N LEU A 66 -1.96 -83.79 30.90
CA LEU A 66 -0.84 -84.26 31.66
C LEU A 66 -0.56 -83.32 32.81
N GLN A 67 -0.90 -83.80 34.02
CA GLN A 67 -0.47 -83.16 35.25
C GLN A 67 1.06 -83.15 35.31
N ARG A 68 1.69 -82.01 35.35
CA ARG A 68 3.06 -81.85 35.72
C ARG A 68 3.10 -81.41 37.20
N GLN A 69 3.78 -82.21 37.99
CA GLN A 69 4.15 -81.94 39.40
C GLN A 69 5.03 -80.68 39.49
N PRO A 70 4.91 -79.85 40.54
CA PRO A 70 5.77 -78.68 40.75
C PRO A 70 7.19 -79.11 41.17
N VAL A 71 8.16 -78.62 40.41
CA VAL A 71 9.57 -78.73 40.76
C VAL A 71 9.89 -77.60 41.76
N PRO A 72 10.56 -77.85 42.85
CA PRO A 72 10.91 -76.83 43.82
C PRO A 72 11.95 -75.85 43.21
N VAL A 73 11.61 -74.58 43.19
CA VAL A 73 12.54 -73.50 42.80
C VAL A 73 13.49 -73.20 43.95
N PRO A 74 14.80 -73.19 43.74
CA PRO A 74 15.72 -72.79 44.80
C PRO A 74 15.58 -71.33 45.16
N ALA A 75 15.52 -71.04 46.43
CA ALA A 75 15.44 -69.67 46.97
C ALA A 75 16.63 -68.83 46.51
N TYR A 76 16.39 -67.81 45.78
CA TYR A 76 17.36 -66.79 45.40
C TYR A 76 17.70 -65.93 46.63
N THR A 77 18.89 -66.00 47.13
CA THR A 77 19.46 -65.06 48.11
C THR A 77 20.13 -63.92 47.35
N PRO A 78 19.70 -62.70 47.49
CA PRO A 78 20.37 -61.57 46.85
C PRO A 78 21.76 -61.36 47.48
N PRO A 79 22.76 -60.99 46.64
CA PRO A 79 24.11 -60.69 47.18
C PRO A 79 24.06 -59.36 47.97
N PRO A 80 24.93 -59.18 48.95
CA PRO A 80 24.94 -57.96 49.77
C PRO A 80 25.31 -56.74 48.94
N PRO A 81 24.76 -55.55 49.26
CA PRO A 81 25.02 -54.34 48.51
C PRO A 81 26.48 -53.93 48.65
N THR A 82 27.22 -53.99 47.56
CA THR A 82 28.55 -53.39 47.48
C THR A 82 28.46 -51.90 47.60
N ARG A 83 28.87 -51.31 48.68
CA ARG A 83 29.03 -49.86 48.86
C ARG A 83 30.11 -49.37 47.88
N GLY A 84 29.67 -49.04 46.65
CA GLY A 84 30.54 -48.44 45.66
C GLY A 84 30.43 -46.93 45.71
N SER A 85 31.49 -46.27 46.17
CA SER A 85 31.68 -44.82 46.20
C SER A 85 31.51 -44.16 44.78
N ARG A 86 31.47 -44.99 43.76
CA ARG A 86 31.31 -44.53 42.33
C ARG A 86 29.92 -44.10 41.99
N ALA A 87 28.85 -44.61 42.60
CA ALA A 87 27.47 -44.21 42.34
C ALA A 87 27.19 -42.73 42.73
N ARG A 88 27.79 -42.26 43.82
CA ARG A 88 27.72 -40.87 44.27
C ARG A 88 28.46 -39.94 43.32
N LEU A 89 29.55 -40.39 42.69
CA LEU A 89 30.27 -39.62 41.69
C LEU A 89 29.45 -39.46 40.40
N PHE A 90 28.75 -40.52 39.95
CA PHE A 90 27.88 -40.45 38.78
C PHE A 90 26.64 -39.58 39.01
N ILE A 91 26.05 -39.60 40.21
CA ILE A 91 24.92 -38.73 40.57
C ILE A 91 25.38 -37.26 40.61
N LEU A 92 26.55 -36.98 41.18
CA LEU A 92 27.14 -35.63 41.19
C LEU A 92 27.46 -35.15 39.78
N LEU A 93 28.00 -36.02 38.91
CA LEU A 93 28.30 -35.68 37.52
C LEU A 93 27.02 -35.44 36.69
N ALA A 94 25.97 -36.25 36.95
CA ALA A 94 24.65 -36.11 36.27
C ALA A 94 23.92 -34.83 36.64
N ILE A 95 24.19 -34.26 37.82
CA ILE A 95 23.62 -32.95 38.23
C ILE A 95 24.55 -31.80 37.80
N LEU A 96 25.85 -31.97 37.85
CA LEU A 96 26.82 -30.93 37.54
C LEU A 96 26.85 -30.59 36.03
N LEU A 97 26.69 -31.59 35.13
CA LEU A 97 26.70 -31.39 33.68
C LEU A 97 25.59 -30.50 33.19
N PRO A 98 24.30 -30.72 33.55
CA PRO A 98 23.24 -29.79 33.15
C PRO A 98 23.39 -28.40 33.77
N VAL A 99 23.84 -28.29 35.03
CA VAL A 99 24.08 -26.97 35.66
C VAL A 99 25.21 -26.21 34.95
N LEU A 100 26.28 -26.90 34.57
CA LEU A 100 27.37 -26.31 33.79
C LEU A 100 26.90 -25.89 32.37
N ALA A 101 26.09 -26.72 31.73
CA ALA A 101 25.51 -26.42 30.44
C ALA A 101 24.58 -25.20 30.52
N PHE A 102 23.73 -25.10 31.53
CA PHE A 102 22.90 -23.91 31.77
C PHE A 102 23.73 -22.66 32.09
N ALA A 103 24.81 -22.79 32.84
CA ALA A 103 25.71 -21.68 33.12
C ALA A 103 26.44 -21.19 31.85
N ILE A 104 26.92 -22.12 31.01
CA ILE A 104 27.55 -21.77 29.72
C ILE A 104 26.56 -21.10 28.79
N VAL A 105 25.34 -21.62 28.64
CA VAL A 105 24.28 -21.00 27.82
C VAL A 105 23.89 -19.63 28.38
N GLY A 106 23.82 -19.49 29.71
CA GLY A 106 23.56 -18.21 30.35
C GLY A 106 24.67 -17.16 30.09
N ILE A 107 25.93 -17.58 30.18
CA ILE A 107 27.09 -16.72 29.89
C ILE A 107 27.14 -16.33 28.40
N LEU A 108 26.85 -17.26 27.48
CA LEU A 108 26.80 -17.00 26.05
C LEU A 108 25.69 -16.01 25.72
N LYS A 109 24.48 -16.19 26.28
CA LYS A 109 23.38 -15.22 26.08
C LYS A 109 23.67 -13.83 26.68
N LEU A 110 24.32 -13.77 27.81
CA LEU A 110 24.76 -12.50 28.42
C LEU A 110 25.85 -11.81 27.59
N SER A 111 26.78 -12.58 27.02
CA SER A 111 27.83 -12.03 26.15
C SER A 111 27.28 -11.56 24.78
N GLU A 112 26.33 -12.30 24.21
CA GLU A 112 25.63 -11.89 22.99
C GLU A 112 24.82 -10.59 23.22
N GLY A 113 24.11 -10.51 24.35
CA GLY A 113 23.37 -9.28 24.71
C GLY A 113 24.28 -8.07 24.93
N ALA A 114 25.45 -8.28 25.57
CA ALA A 114 26.41 -7.18 25.77
C ALA A 114 27.10 -6.74 24.48
N ALA A 115 27.38 -7.67 23.55
CA ALA A 115 27.93 -7.39 22.25
C ALA A 115 26.92 -6.60 21.37
N SER A 116 25.66 -7.04 21.32
CA SER A 116 24.58 -6.35 20.60
C SER A 116 24.35 -4.95 21.15
N GLN A 117 24.44 -4.78 22.47
CA GLN A 117 24.28 -3.47 23.10
C GLN A 117 25.43 -2.53 22.76
N ALA A 118 26.68 -3.02 22.76
CA ALA A 118 27.85 -2.23 22.36
C ALA A 118 27.80 -1.82 20.87
N GLU A 119 27.37 -2.75 20.01
CA GLU A 119 27.19 -2.50 18.57
C GLU A 119 26.07 -1.50 18.32
N GLY A 120 24.92 -1.63 18.98
CA GLY A 120 23.81 -0.67 18.88
C GLY A 120 24.22 0.73 19.32
N VAL A 121 24.97 0.88 20.41
CA VAL A 121 25.50 2.20 20.84
C VAL A 121 26.45 2.78 19.78
N LYS A 122 27.34 1.96 19.19
CA LYS A 122 28.24 2.40 18.12
C LYS A 122 27.46 2.89 16.89
N LEU A 123 26.38 2.22 16.52
CA LEU A 123 25.52 2.66 15.41
C LEU A 123 24.83 3.99 15.72
N VAL A 124 24.41 4.23 16.97
CA VAL A 124 23.88 5.54 17.38
C VAL A 124 24.94 6.64 17.23
N ASP A 125 26.19 6.37 17.66
CA ASP A 125 27.30 7.32 17.51
C ASP A 125 27.61 7.58 16.02
N GLN A 126 27.53 6.57 15.16
CA GLN A 126 27.67 6.72 13.71
C GLN A 126 26.53 7.56 13.11
N ALA A 127 25.30 7.36 13.54
CA ALA A 127 24.17 8.16 13.11
C ALA A 127 24.34 9.64 13.49
N GLU A 128 24.77 9.90 14.71
CA GLU A 128 25.08 11.26 15.17
C GLU A 128 26.22 11.92 14.37
N GLY A 129 27.26 11.16 14.07
CA GLY A 129 28.37 11.62 13.22
C GLY A 129 27.93 11.97 11.78
N GLN A 130 26.98 11.19 11.22
CA GLN A 130 26.40 11.53 9.91
C GLN A 130 25.48 12.74 9.96
N LEU A 131 24.71 12.94 11.05
CA LEU A 131 23.91 14.14 11.23
C LEU A 131 24.78 15.40 11.27
N ILE A 132 25.91 15.37 11.97
CA ILE A 132 26.88 16.49 11.99
C ILE A 132 27.42 16.78 10.58
N LYS A 133 27.75 15.76 9.81
CA LYS A 133 28.19 15.94 8.41
C LYS A 133 27.11 16.56 7.54
N ALA A 134 25.85 16.17 7.74
CA ALA A 134 24.72 16.74 7.03
C ALA A 134 24.55 18.22 7.36
N GLU A 135 24.62 18.61 8.64
CA GLU A 135 24.57 20.00 9.08
C GLU A 135 25.72 20.84 8.47
N GLN A 136 26.93 20.27 8.37
CA GLN A 136 28.05 20.91 7.71
C GLN A 136 27.82 21.11 6.21
N ALA A 137 27.29 20.08 5.52
CA ALA A 137 26.97 20.17 4.10
C ALA A 137 25.87 21.20 3.83
N LEU A 138 24.84 21.30 4.68
CA LEU A 138 23.81 22.34 4.60
C LEU A 138 24.37 23.74 4.75
N ASN A 139 25.34 23.95 5.65
CA ASN A 139 26.01 25.24 5.80
C ASN A 139 26.84 25.63 4.56
N LEU A 140 27.22 24.66 3.74
CA LEU A 140 27.93 24.86 2.47
C LEU A 140 26.97 24.88 1.25
N ASP A 141 25.67 24.83 1.47
CA ASP A 141 24.59 24.69 0.47
C ASP A 141 24.75 23.44 -0.42
N ASP A 142 25.47 22.41 0.05
CA ASP A 142 25.58 21.10 -0.60
C ASP A 142 24.43 20.18 -0.16
N LYS A 143 23.28 20.40 -0.78
CA LYS A 143 22.05 19.63 -0.50
C LYS A 143 22.19 18.15 -0.83
N ALA A 144 22.99 17.78 -1.80
CA ALA A 144 23.20 16.40 -2.19
C ALA A 144 24.00 15.63 -1.14
N ALA A 145 25.11 16.20 -0.68
CA ALA A 145 25.91 15.63 0.42
C ALA A 145 25.11 15.57 1.72
N ALA A 146 24.34 16.62 2.04
CA ALA A 146 23.48 16.67 3.23
C ALA A 146 22.45 15.54 3.21
N ARG A 147 21.77 15.33 2.08
CA ARG A 147 20.80 14.23 1.92
C ARG A 147 21.44 12.87 2.12
N SER A 148 22.58 12.62 1.46
CA SER A 148 23.29 11.34 1.60
C SER A 148 23.62 11.05 3.06
N ALA A 149 24.15 12.05 3.77
CA ALA A 149 24.52 11.91 5.17
C ALA A 149 23.30 11.69 6.09
N LEU A 150 22.16 12.37 5.83
CA LEU A 150 20.92 12.16 6.61
C LEU A 150 20.32 10.77 6.37
N ASN A 151 20.34 10.28 5.15
CA ASN A 151 19.89 8.92 4.84
C ASN A 151 20.76 7.86 5.51
N ASP A 152 22.08 8.04 5.52
CA ASP A 152 22.99 7.17 6.27
C ASP A 152 22.73 7.22 7.77
N ALA A 153 22.51 8.42 8.33
CA ALA A 153 22.13 8.58 9.72
C ALA A 153 20.85 7.81 10.07
N GLN A 154 19.83 7.93 9.24
CA GLN A 154 18.56 7.18 9.41
C GLN A 154 18.78 5.66 9.35
N ARG A 155 19.58 5.17 8.42
CA ARG A 155 19.89 3.74 8.28
C ARG A 155 20.59 3.20 9.53
N TYR A 156 21.65 3.86 10.01
CA TYR A 156 22.35 3.47 11.24
C TYR A 156 21.42 3.47 12.44
N LEU A 157 20.51 4.43 12.52
CA LEU A 157 19.55 4.52 13.63
C LEU A 157 18.54 3.39 13.61
N ASN A 158 18.03 3.02 12.43
CA ASN A 158 17.13 1.87 12.27
C ASN A 158 17.82 0.55 12.65
N GLU A 159 19.08 0.37 12.27
CA GLU A 159 19.89 -0.79 12.67
C GLU A 159 20.10 -0.81 14.18
N ALA A 160 20.37 0.34 14.82
CA ALA A 160 20.51 0.45 16.28
C ALA A 160 19.18 0.10 17.00
N ILE A 161 18.02 0.55 16.50
CA ILE A 161 16.71 0.24 17.05
C ILE A 161 16.47 -1.28 17.05
N ASN A 162 16.87 -1.99 16.01
CA ASN A 162 16.75 -3.44 15.93
C ASN A 162 17.62 -4.18 16.94
N LEU A 163 18.76 -3.61 17.35
CA LEU A 163 19.70 -4.23 18.28
C LEU A 163 19.39 -3.90 19.74
N ILE A 164 19.12 -2.64 20.05
CA ILE A 164 19.01 -2.14 21.44
C ILE A 164 17.64 -1.54 21.77
N GLY A 165 16.70 -1.58 20.82
CA GLY A 165 15.36 -1.03 21.02
C GLY A 165 15.34 0.51 21.03
N LEU A 166 14.13 1.05 21.24
CA LEU A 166 13.90 2.49 21.27
C LEU A 166 14.22 3.06 22.66
N ASN A 167 15.21 3.93 22.76
CA ASN A 167 15.56 4.67 23.97
C ASN A 167 15.44 6.21 23.73
N GLU A 168 15.65 7.00 24.78
CA GLU A 168 15.48 8.46 24.72
C GLU A 168 16.45 9.11 23.72
N ARG A 169 17.74 8.73 23.72
CA ARG A 169 18.76 9.23 22.80
C ARG A 169 18.41 8.92 21.35
N ILE A 170 17.92 7.72 21.07
CA ILE A 170 17.48 7.30 19.73
C ILE A 170 16.26 8.12 19.29
N ARG A 171 15.30 8.38 20.18
CA ARG A 171 14.14 9.22 19.86
C ARG A 171 14.54 10.65 19.52
N ASP A 172 15.38 11.27 20.34
CA ASP A 172 15.87 12.63 20.10
C ASP A 172 16.61 12.71 18.76
N LEU A 173 17.54 11.79 18.52
CA LEU A 173 18.30 11.75 17.28
C LEU A 173 17.41 11.50 16.05
N SER A 174 16.41 10.59 16.16
CA SER A 174 15.41 10.36 15.11
C SER A 174 14.64 11.64 14.79
N GLN A 175 14.25 12.37 15.81
CA GLN A 175 13.52 13.63 15.66
C GLN A 175 14.37 14.69 14.95
N ARG A 176 15.63 14.84 15.35
CA ARG A 176 16.56 15.78 14.72
C ARG A 176 16.81 15.44 13.26
N ILE A 177 17.13 14.19 12.96
CA ILE A 177 17.33 13.71 11.58
C ILE A 177 16.07 13.98 10.73
N ARG A 178 14.89 13.66 11.25
CA ARG A 178 13.62 13.92 10.56
C ARG A 178 13.42 15.42 10.30
N THR A 179 13.69 16.26 11.27
CA THR A 179 13.55 17.71 11.13
C THR A 179 14.49 18.26 10.05
N GLU A 180 15.74 17.81 10.00
CA GLU A 180 16.69 18.27 8.98
C GLU A 180 16.33 17.71 7.59
N LEU A 181 15.86 16.46 7.49
CA LEU A 181 15.31 15.91 6.24
C LEU A 181 14.10 16.70 5.77
N GLN A 182 13.16 17.03 6.65
CA GLN A 182 11.98 17.84 6.31
C GLN A 182 12.38 19.23 5.76
N LYS A 183 13.33 19.90 6.40
CA LYS A 183 13.84 21.18 5.91
C LYS A 183 14.52 21.05 4.54
N LEU A 184 15.41 20.05 4.40
CA LEU A 184 16.14 19.81 3.17
C LEU A 184 15.23 19.42 2.00
N MET A 185 14.20 18.65 2.29
CA MET A 185 13.23 18.15 1.31
C MET A 185 12.04 19.08 1.13
N ASN A 186 12.05 20.25 1.76
CA ASN A 186 10.98 21.23 1.67
C ASN A 186 9.60 20.58 1.91
N VAL A 187 9.46 19.84 3.02
CA VAL A 187 8.21 19.15 3.36
C VAL A 187 7.17 20.13 3.86
N ARG A 188 6.04 20.19 3.15
CA ARG A 188 4.83 20.87 3.62
C ARG A 188 3.86 19.83 4.17
N LEU A 189 3.43 20.04 5.41
CA LEU A 189 2.44 19.17 6.04
C LEU A 189 1.02 19.62 5.67
N LEU A 190 0.21 18.67 5.25
CA LEU A 190 -1.21 18.82 5.01
C LEU A 190 -1.95 18.46 6.31
N TYR A 191 -2.61 19.45 6.89
CA TYR A 191 -3.42 19.29 8.09
C TYR A 191 -4.87 18.98 7.71
N SER A 192 -5.63 18.44 8.66
CA SER A 192 -7.07 18.15 8.48
C SER A 192 -7.38 17.11 7.40
N LEU A 193 -6.49 16.16 7.17
CA LEU A 193 -6.74 14.95 6.37
C LEU A 193 -7.25 13.77 7.21
N ASP A 194 -7.65 13.99 8.44
CA ASP A 194 -8.27 13.00 9.33
C ASP A 194 -9.73 12.72 8.99
N LEU A 195 -10.38 13.61 8.25
CA LEU A 195 -11.75 13.49 7.79
C LEU A 195 -11.82 13.38 6.26
N PRO A 196 -12.02 12.18 5.69
CA PRO A 196 -12.21 12.03 4.26
C PRO A 196 -13.59 12.54 3.84
N LEU A 197 -13.72 13.01 2.59
CA LEU A 197 -15.01 13.28 1.98
C LEU A 197 -15.86 12.01 1.88
N THR A 198 -15.24 10.90 1.50
CA THR A 198 -15.86 9.57 1.50
C THR A 198 -14.81 8.49 1.70
N GLU A 199 -15.25 7.38 2.29
CA GLU A 199 -14.49 6.14 2.37
C GLU A 199 -15.03 5.15 1.34
N PHE A 200 -14.13 4.34 0.77
CA PHE A 200 -14.47 3.29 -0.18
C PHE A 200 -14.49 1.92 0.50
N PRO A 201 -15.38 1.02 0.08
CA PRO A 201 -15.42 -0.34 0.60
C PRO A 201 -14.16 -1.14 0.20
N SER A 202 -13.92 -2.25 0.90
CA SER A 202 -12.69 -3.04 0.73
C SER A 202 -12.53 -3.73 -0.62
N ASP A 203 -13.62 -3.90 -1.36
CA ASP A 203 -13.65 -4.44 -2.73
C ASP A 203 -13.47 -3.36 -3.82
N ALA A 204 -13.44 -2.09 -3.43
CA ALA A 204 -13.16 -0.99 -4.32
C ALA A 204 -11.69 -0.92 -4.71
N SER A 205 -11.42 -0.44 -5.91
CA SER A 205 -10.11 -0.03 -6.38
C SER A 205 -10.24 1.31 -7.10
N PRO A 206 -10.40 2.41 -6.34
CA PRO A 206 -10.51 3.74 -6.93
C PRO A 206 -9.26 4.03 -7.76
N HIS A 207 -9.45 4.53 -8.98
CA HIS A 207 -8.37 4.69 -9.95
C HIS A 207 -8.20 6.14 -10.39
N ARG A 208 -9.30 6.80 -10.74
CA ARG A 208 -9.28 8.19 -11.19
C ARG A 208 -10.44 8.97 -10.58
N VAL A 209 -10.20 10.26 -10.31
CA VAL A 209 -11.22 11.19 -9.84
C VAL A 209 -11.30 12.38 -10.81
N VAL A 210 -12.49 12.81 -11.10
CA VAL A 210 -12.78 13.99 -11.94
C VAL A 210 -13.80 14.85 -11.23
N ILE A 211 -13.55 16.16 -11.17
CA ILE A 211 -14.40 17.13 -10.48
C ILE A 211 -14.90 18.16 -11.48
N PHE A 212 -16.17 18.45 -11.40
CA PHE A 212 -16.74 19.60 -12.11
C PHE A 212 -17.78 20.29 -11.23
N ASP A 213 -17.54 21.55 -10.93
CA ASP A 213 -18.32 22.30 -9.95
C ASP A 213 -18.38 21.53 -8.62
N GLN A 214 -19.53 21.15 -8.13
CA GLN A 214 -19.71 20.33 -6.91
C GLN A 214 -19.81 18.83 -7.21
N ASP A 215 -19.85 18.44 -8.48
CA ASP A 215 -19.96 17.04 -8.88
C ASP A 215 -18.59 16.34 -8.87
N VAL A 216 -18.52 15.21 -8.21
CA VAL A 216 -17.33 14.38 -8.06
C VAL A 216 -17.61 13.02 -8.68
N TYR A 217 -16.80 12.62 -9.63
CA TYR A 217 -16.88 11.32 -10.28
C TYR A 217 -15.63 10.51 -9.97
N VAL A 218 -15.82 9.29 -9.51
CA VAL A 218 -14.71 8.37 -9.19
C VAL A 218 -14.85 7.11 -10.03
N LEU A 219 -13.86 6.83 -10.84
CA LEU A 219 -13.73 5.55 -11.52
C LEU A 219 -13.19 4.50 -10.55
N ASP A 220 -13.98 3.48 -10.30
CA ASP A 220 -13.62 2.31 -9.50
C ASP A 220 -13.40 1.11 -10.42
N ILE A 221 -12.14 0.77 -10.66
CA ILE A 221 -11.77 -0.39 -11.50
C ILE A 221 -11.87 -1.72 -10.77
N GLY A 222 -12.05 -1.76 -9.46
CA GLY A 222 -12.32 -2.96 -8.68
C GLY A 222 -13.75 -3.42 -8.90
N ARG A 223 -14.70 -2.52 -8.75
CA ARG A 223 -16.14 -2.77 -8.94
C ARG A 223 -16.62 -2.48 -10.36
N GLN A 224 -15.73 -1.98 -11.22
CA GLN A 224 -16.00 -1.67 -12.62
C GLN A 224 -17.18 -0.72 -12.81
N MET A 225 -17.18 0.39 -12.08
CA MET A 225 -18.23 1.41 -12.11
C MET A 225 -17.66 2.82 -11.97
N VAL A 226 -18.43 3.80 -12.38
CA VAL A 226 -18.19 5.22 -12.06
C VAL A 226 -19.20 5.63 -11.01
N GLU A 227 -18.71 6.01 -9.83
CA GLU A 227 -19.56 6.57 -8.77
C GLU A 227 -19.65 8.09 -8.91
N HIS A 228 -20.82 8.63 -8.56
CA HIS A 228 -21.08 10.06 -8.51
C HIS A 228 -21.41 10.48 -7.08
N PHE A 229 -20.75 11.54 -6.65
CA PHE A 229 -20.99 12.23 -5.39
C PHE A 229 -21.16 13.73 -5.65
N ARG A 230 -21.78 14.40 -4.70
CA ARG A 230 -21.85 15.86 -4.71
C ARG A 230 -21.31 16.43 -3.41
N THR A 231 -20.43 17.42 -3.52
CA THR A 231 -19.90 18.14 -2.35
C THR A 231 -20.73 19.38 -2.05
N ASP A 232 -20.62 19.87 -0.84
CA ASP A 232 -20.97 21.23 -0.48
C ASP A 232 -20.09 22.27 -1.25
N PRO A 233 -20.48 23.55 -1.33
CA PRO A 233 -19.69 24.57 -2.03
C PRO A 233 -18.26 24.78 -1.47
N SER A 234 -18.04 24.47 -0.19
CA SER A 234 -16.73 24.60 0.46
C SER A 234 -15.84 23.38 0.28
N ARG A 235 -16.32 22.31 -0.36
CA ARG A 235 -15.62 21.01 -0.53
C ARG A 235 -15.29 20.30 0.78
N SER A 236 -16.02 20.57 1.85
CA SER A 236 -15.74 20.06 3.19
C SER A 236 -16.45 18.74 3.51
N PHE A 237 -17.58 18.45 2.85
CA PHE A 237 -18.34 17.21 3.04
C PHE A 237 -19.17 16.88 1.81
N LEU A 238 -19.67 15.64 1.77
CA LEU A 238 -20.61 15.21 0.72
C LEU A 238 -22.04 15.57 1.11
N GLU A 239 -22.75 16.26 0.24
CA GLU A 239 -24.18 16.51 0.35
C GLU A 239 -25.01 15.34 -0.17
N GLU A 240 -24.52 14.66 -1.22
CA GLU A 240 -25.25 13.60 -1.91
C GLU A 240 -24.30 12.49 -2.38
N ARG A 241 -24.80 11.26 -2.32
CA ARG A 241 -24.20 10.07 -2.96
C ARG A 241 -25.25 9.48 -3.91
N SER A 242 -25.08 9.75 -5.19
CA SER A 242 -26.09 9.38 -6.20
C SER A 242 -25.96 7.93 -6.70
N GLY A 243 -24.87 7.24 -6.32
CA GLY A 243 -24.57 5.87 -6.78
C GLY A 243 -23.89 5.80 -8.14
N PRO A 244 -23.82 4.62 -8.75
CA PRO A 244 -23.13 4.42 -10.01
C PRO A 244 -23.88 5.10 -11.16
N VAL A 245 -23.15 5.80 -12.01
CA VAL A 245 -23.69 6.46 -13.21
C VAL A 245 -23.49 5.62 -14.47
N LEU A 246 -22.53 4.70 -14.45
CA LEU A 246 -22.25 3.69 -15.48
C LEU A 246 -21.44 2.56 -14.88
N GLN A 247 -21.74 1.33 -15.27
CA GLN A 247 -20.99 0.15 -14.83
C GLN A 247 -20.85 -0.88 -15.95
N GLU A 248 -19.88 -1.78 -15.82
CA GLU A 248 -19.69 -2.92 -16.72
C GLU A 248 -20.97 -3.73 -16.83
N GLY A 249 -21.37 -4.04 -18.06
CA GLY A 249 -22.57 -4.81 -18.38
C GLY A 249 -23.82 -3.97 -18.64
N ASP A 250 -23.82 -2.66 -18.34
CA ASP A 250 -24.92 -1.78 -18.73
C ASP A 250 -25.10 -1.75 -20.26
N ILE A 251 -26.30 -1.45 -20.73
CA ILE A 251 -26.59 -1.29 -22.15
C ILE A 251 -26.96 0.15 -22.44
N VAL A 252 -26.11 0.85 -23.19
CA VAL A 252 -26.31 2.24 -23.61
C VAL A 252 -26.49 2.29 -25.10
N GLU A 253 -27.64 2.72 -25.57
CA GLU A 253 -28.01 2.81 -27.02
C GLU A 253 -27.70 1.49 -27.78
N GLY A 254 -27.87 0.33 -27.12
CA GLY A 254 -27.62 -0.99 -27.71
C GLY A 254 -26.17 -1.46 -27.66
N VAL A 255 -25.25 -0.66 -27.10
CA VAL A 255 -23.85 -1.03 -26.85
C VAL A 255 -23.70 -1.52 -25.42
N THR A 256 -23.16 -2.72 -25.22
CA THR A 256 -22.85 -3.21 -23.89
C THR A 256 -21.54 -2.59 -23.40
N VAL A 257 -21.59 -1.96 -22.23
CA VAL A 257 -20.42 -1.38 -21.55
C VAL A 257 -19.44 -2.48 -21.16
N GLY A 258 -18.23 -2.40 -21.64
CA GLY A 258 -17.13 -3.27 -21.26
C GLY A 258 -16.45 -2.82 -19.95
N ARG A 259 -15.32 -3.46 -19.63
CA ARG A 259 -14.52 -3.05 -18.47
C ARG A 259 -14.07 -1.61 -18.62
N LEU A 260 -14.32 -0.81 -17.60
CA LEU A 260 -13.99 0.61 -17.59
C LEU A 260 -12.47 0.81 -17.48
N VAL A 261 -11.96 1.81 -18.20
CA VAL A 261 -10.51 2.10 -18.31
C VAL A 261 -10.16 3.47 -17.76
N ASP A 262 -10.87 4.52 -18.23
CA ASP A 262 -10.53 5.89 -17.89
C ASP A 262 -11.75 6.82 -17.98
N ILE A 263 -11.65 7.98 -17.32
CA ILE A 263 -12.67 9.03 -17.34
C ILE A 263 -12.03 10.42 -17.52
N ALA A 264 -12.69 11.30 -18.27
CA ALA A 264 -12.28 12.70 -18.42
C ALA A 264 -13.49 13.62 -18.49
N TRP A 265 -13.30 14.89 -18.14
CA TRP A 265 -14.34 15.90 -18.22
C TRP A 265 -14.33 16.62 -19.56
N GLN A 266 -15.47 16.65 -20.24
CA GLN A 266 -15.68 17.42 -21.43
C GLN A 266 -16.47 18.70 -21.08
N PRO A 267 -15.86 19.88 -21.20
CA PRO A 267 -16.58 21.14 -20.99
C PRO A 267 -17.62 21.33 -22.08
N ARG A 268 -18.57 22.23 -21.81
CA ARG A 268 -19.52 22.66 -22.82
C ARG A 268 -18.80 23.23 -24.05
N ILE A 269 -19.21 22.78 -25.24
CA ILE A 269 -18.66 23.22 -26.52
C ILE A 269 -19.82 23.72 -27.37
N SER A 270 -19.84 25.03 -27.63
CA SER A 270 -20.92 25.65 -28.42
C SER A 270 -21.04 25.02 -29.82
N GLY A 271 -22.24 24.61 -30.18
CA GLY A 271 -22.53 23.98 -31.47
C GLY A 271 -22.17 22.52 -31.59
N PHE A 272 -21.63 21.90 -30.52
CA PHE A 272 -21.27 20.48 -30.52
C PHE A 272 -21.78 19.77 -29.28
N ALA A 273 -21.39 20.23 -28.09
CA ALA A 273 -21.84 19.69 -26.81
C ALA A 273 -22.47 20.81 -25.99
N ASP A 274 -23.78 20.92 -26.04
CA ASP A 274 -24.52 22.00 -25.35
C ASP A 274 -24.48 21.87 -23.83
N LYS A 275 -24.15 20.68 -23.33
CA LYS A 275 -23.96 20.37 -21.92
C LYS A 275 -22.55 19.85 -21.69
N ALA A 276 -21.94 20.29 -20.60
CA ALA A 276 -20.72 19.68 -20.09
C ALA A 276 -21.01 18.24 -19.62
N SER A 277 -20.09 17.33 -19.80
CA SER A 277 -20.33 15.91 -19.60
C SER A 277 -19.07 15.16 -19.14
N LEU A 278 -19.26 14.08 -18.42
CA LEU A 278 -18.22 13.10 -18.18
C LEU A 278 -18.10 12.18 -19.40
N LEU A 279 -16.90 11.98 -19.91
CA LEU A 279 -16.58 10.95 -20.87
C LEU A 279 -16.02 9.73 -20.13
N ILE A 280 -16.44 8.55 -20.51
CA ILE A 280 -16.10 7.28 -19.88
C ILE A 280 -15.63 6.33 -20.97
N LEU A 281 -14.41 5.82 -20.85
CA LEU A 281 -13.79 4.89 -21.79
C LEU A 281 -13.89 3.46 -21.26
N ASP A 282 -14.27 2.52 -22.14
CA ASP A 282 -14.21 1.10 -21.83
C ASP A 282 -13.06 0.38 -22.59
N ARG A 283 -12.77 -0.85 -22.21
CA ARG A 283 -11.73 -1.70 -22.84
C ARG A 283 -12.04 -2.09 -24.28
N ASN A 284 -13.28 -1.95 -24.73
CA ASN A 284 -13.70 -2.20 -26.11
C ASN A 284 -13.50 -0.96 -27.00
N ASN A 285 -12.84 0.09 -26.47
CA ASN A 285 -12.62 1.38 -27.09
C ASN A 285 -13.93 2.16 -27.34
N ASN A 286 -15.01 1.83 -26.64
CA ASN A 286 -16.21 2.65 -26.65
C ASN A 286 -16.01 3.83 -25.70
N VAL A 287 -16.50 5.00 -26.11
CA VAL A 287 -16.57 6.19 -25.26
C VAL A 287 -18.05 6.50 -25.02
N PHE A 288 -18.40 6.59 -23.74
CA PHE A 288 -19.74 6.99 -23.30
C PHE A 288 -19.71 8.41 -22.78
N ARG A 289 -20.81 9.11 -22.96
CA ARG A 289 -21.02 10.48 -22.43
C ARG A 289 -22.13 10.44 -21.41
N TYR A 290 -21.87 10.99 -20.23
CA TYR A 290 -22.84 11.13 -19.16
C TYR A 290 -22.92 12.58 -18.70
N ASN A 291 -24.12 13.05 -18.45
CA ASN A 291 -24.37 14.29 -17.69
C ASN A 291 -25.57 14.07 -16.74
N ARG A 292 -25.69 14.91 -15.73
CA ARG A 292 -26.74 14.74 -14.70
C ARG A 292 -28.19 14.92 -15.19
N VAL A 293 -28.39 15.40 -16.39
CA VAL A 293 -29.72 15.77 -16.91
C VAL A 293 -30.26 14.68 -17.82
N ASP A 294 -29.39 14.06 -18.62
CA ASP A 294 -29.75 13.08 -19.63
C ASP A 294 -29.16 11.72 -19.29
N ASP A 295 -29.77 10.67 -19.81
CA ASP A 295 -29.19 9.32 -19.76
C ASP A 295 -27.82 9.28 -20.46
N ALA A 296 -27.03 8.27 -20.13
CA ALA A 296 -25.77 8.02 -20.81
C ALA A 296 -26.00 7.74 -22.31
N THR A 297 -25.12 8.24 -23.15
CA THR A 297 -25.16 8.05 -24.61
C THR A 297 -23.82 7.58 -25.13
N VAL A 298 -23.81 6.90 -26.29
CA VAL A 298 -22.56 6.50 -26.96
C VAL A 298 -21.99 7.67 -27.75
N VAL A 299 -20.71 7.97 -27.54
CA VAL A 299 -19.99 8.95 -28.34
C VAL A 299 -19.57 8.30 -29.66
N ARG A 300 -20.05 8.83 -30.78
CA ARG A 300 -19.64 8.35 -32.09
C ARG A 300 -18.21 8.78 -32.39
N LEU A 301 -17.35 7.84 -32.72
CA LEU A 301 -15.98 8.06 -33.13
C LEU A 301 -15.81 7.54 -34.57
N ALA A 302 -15.36 8.39 -35.48
CA ALA A 302 -14.96 7.94 -36.81
C ALA A 302 -13.77 7.01 -36.70
N ASP A 303 -13.73 5.99 -37.55
CA ASP A 303 -12.65 5.01 -37.56
C ASP A 303 -12.47 4.21 -36.26
N ALA A 304 -13.49 4.13 -35.38
CA ALA A 304 -13.41 3.43 -34.11
C ALA A 304 -12.89 1.97 -34.25
N ALA A 305 -13.18 1.29 -35.35
CA ALA A 305 -12.69 -0.06 -35.62
C ALA A 305 -11.15 -0.15 -35.85
N LYS A 306 -10.47 0.98 -36.02
CA LYS A 306 -9.00 1.05 -36.19
C LYS A 306 -8.29 1.24 -34.85
N LEU A 307 -9.00 1.59 -33.79
CA LEU A 307 -8.45 1.74 -32.42
C LEU A 307 -7.99 0.38 -31.92
N GLN A 308 -6.77 0.32 -31.38
CA GLN A 308 -6.18 -0.96 -30.97
C GLN A 308 -6.25 -1.17 -29.45
N SER A 309 -5.62 -0.30 -28.67
CA SER A 309 -5.58 -0.41 -27.22
C SER A 309 -5.53 1.00 -26.61
N ILE A 310 -6.69 1.54 -26.36
CA ILE A 310 -6.78 2.85 -25.72
C ILE A 310 -6.63 2.67 -24.21
N GLY A 311 -5.57 3.26 -23.64
CA GLY A 311 -5.27 3.22 -22.21
C GLY A 311 -5.65 4.50 -21.47
N GLN A 312 -5.65 5.64 -22.14
CA GLN A 312 -5.92 6.94 -21.54
C GLN A 312 -6.81 7.80 -22.45
N LEU A 313 -7.62 8.61 -21.81
CA LEU A 313 -8.58 9.53 -22.43
C LEU A 313 -8.40 10.90 -21.79
N GLU A 314 -8.32 11.97 -22.59
CA GLU A 314 -8.27 13.34 -22.08
C GLU A 314 -8.98 14.29 -23.03
N THR A 315 -9.45 15.43 -22.53
CA THR A 315 -10.04 16.48 -23.36
C THR A 315 -9.28 17.79 -23.20
N TYR A 316 -9.08 18.48 -24.30
CA TYR A 316 -8.46 19.80 -24.28
C TYR A 316 -9.01 20.69 -25.39
N ASN A 317 -9.47 21.89 -25.04
CA ASN A 317 -10.07 22.85 -26.00
C ASN A 317 -11.14 22.21 -26.91
N GLY A 318 -12.00 21.37 -26.31
CA GLY A 318 -13.09 20.71 -27.01
C GLY A 318 -12.71 19.52 -27.88
N ARG A 319 -11.44 19.20 -27.98
CA ARG A 319 -10.93 18.02 -28.68
C ARG A 319 -10.83 16.85 -27.73
N LEU A 320 -11.01 15.66 -28.27
CA LEU A 320 -10.79 14.41 -27.55
C LEU A 320 -9.42 13.83 -27.95
N TYR A 321 -8.64 13.42 -26.98
CA TYR A 321 -7.34 12.79 -27.15
C TYR A 321 -7.39 11.37 -26.56
N LEU A 322 -7.02 10.40 -27.37
CA LEU A 322 -6.96 8.99 -27.00
C LEU A 322 -5.53 8.49 -27.16
N ALA A 323 -4.93 7.98 -26.08
CA ALA A 323 -3.61 7.36 -26.17
C ALA A 323 -3.77 5.88 -26.54
N ASP A 324 -3.39 5.53 -27.76
CA ASP A 324 -3.36 4.16 -28.26
C ASP A 324 -1.97 3.56 -27.99
N GLU A 325 -1.87 2.76 -26.94
CA GLU A 325 -0.60 2.17 -26.51
C GLU A 325 -0.02 1.21 -27.55
N GLN A 326 -0.86 0.46 -28.24
CA GLN A 326 -0.41 -0.52 -29.23
C GLN A 326 0.02 0.15 -30.52
N ALA A 327 -0.67 1.22 -30.92
CA ALA A 327 -0.29 2.02 -32.08
C ALA A 327 0.88 2.98 -31.77
N ASN A 328 1.25 3.17 -30.51
CA ASN A 328 2.21 4.18 -30.03
C ASN A 328 1.86 5.59 -30.55
N GLN A 329 0.58 5.96 -30.50
CA GLN A 329 0.07 7.20 -31.05
C GLN A 329 -0.98 7.83 -30.12
N ILE A 330 -1.00 9.15 -30.08
CA ILE A 330 -2.14 9.88 -29.52
C ILE A 330 -3.02 10.31 -30.68
N LEU A 331 -4.25 9.86 -30.64
CA LEU A 331 -5.27 10.16 -31.65
C LEU A 331 -6.05 11.39 -31.20
N ARG A 332 -6.07 12.44 -32.02
CA ARG A 332 -6.78 13.67 -31.73
C ARG A 332 -8.04 13.77 -32.57
N TYR A 333 -9.17 13.71 -31.92
CA TYR A 333 -10.47 13.93 -32.54
C TYR A 333 -10.93 15.40 -32.41
N VAL A 334 -11.40 15.96 -33.50
CA VAL A 334 -12.02 17.29 -33.53
C VAL A 334 -13.54 17.15 -33.55
N PRO A 335 -14.29 17.92 -32.75
CA PRO A 335 -15.75 17.89 -32.79
C PRO A 335 -16.31 18.11 -34.19
N ALA A 336 -17.15 17.17 -34.65
CA ALA A 336 -17.82 17.25 -35.95
C ALA A 336 -19.16 16.52 -35.90
N GLY A 337 -20.21 17.11 -36.48
CA GLY A 337 -21.54 16.51 -36.44
C GLY A 337 -22.14 16.43 -35.04
N LEU A 338 -22.64 15.24 -34.66
CA LEU A 338 -23.18 14.95 -33.33
C LEU A 338 -22.17 14.21 -32.44
N GLY A 339 -20.96 13.98 -32.93
CA GLY A 339 -19.90 13.26 -32.24
C GLY A 339 -18.53 13.73 -32.73
N TYR A 340 -17.66 12.77 -32.96
CA TYR A 340 -16.37 12.95 -33.61
C TYR A 340 -16.41 12.19 -34.94
N ASP A 341 -17.24 12.71 -35.86
CA ASP A 341 -17.62 12.03 -37.12
C ASP A 341 -16.51 12.13 -38.19
N GLU A 342 -15.46 12.88 -37.96
CA GLU A 342 -14.26 12.96 -38.81
C GLU A 342 -13.14 12.05 -38.27
N PRO A 343 -12.34 11.41 -39.13
CA PRO A 343 -11.21 10.62 -38.72
C PRO A 343 -10.24 11.40 -37.84
N PRO A 344 -9.61 10.75 -36.82
CA PRO A 344 -8.68 11.44 -35.95
C PRO A 344 -7.36 11.76 -36.65
N ASP A 345 -6.77 12.86 -36.26
CA ASP A 345 -5.37 13.14 -36.60
C ASP A 345 -4.43 12.33 -35.70
N ASN A 346 -3.35 11.84 -36.28
CA ASN A 346 -2.20 11.40 -35.52
C ASN A 346 -1.53 12.63 -34.91
N TRP A 347 -1.49 12.70 -33.56
CA TRP A 347 -0.97 13.90 -32.91
C TRP A 347 0.55 14.00 -32.96
N PHE A 348 1.26 12.85 -32.89
CA PHE A 348 2.72 12.86 -33.04
C PHE A 348 3.16 13.11 -34.49
N ASP A 349 4.19 13.93 -34.65
CA ASP A 349 4.88 14.09 -35.94
C ASP A 349 5.34 12.70 -36.44
N PRO A 350 5.21 12.38 -37.76
CA PRO A 350 5.59 11.08 -38.30
C PRO A 350 7.06 10.67 -38.06
N GLN A 351 7.92 11.62 -37.71
CA GLN A 351 9.32 11.34 -37.38
C GLN A 351 9.56 10.99 -35.93
N VAL A 352 8.54 11.15 -35.06
CA VAL A 352 8.64 10.86 -33.62
C VAL A 352 8.42 9.37 -33.39
N GLN A 353 9.39 8.72 -32.79
CA GLN A 353 9.27 7.35 -32.30
C GLN A 353 8.82 7.37 -30.83
N ALA A 354 7.52 7.59 -30.61
CA ALA A 354 6.95 7.52 -29.28
C ALA A 354 6.87 6.07 -28.81
N ASN A 355 6.96 5.87 -27.49
CA ASN A 355 6.63 4.60 -26.84
C ASN A 355 5.63 4.89 -25.73
N LEU A 356 4.40 4.45 -25.91
CA LEU A 356 3.31 4.65 -24.94
C LEU A 356 3.09 3.43 -24.03
N ALA A 357 3.87 2.36 -24.19
CA ALA A 357 3.77 1.20 -23.31
C ALA A 357 4.05 1.59 -21.85
N GLY A 358 3.11 1.28 -20.97
CA GLY A 358 3.20 1.63 -19.54
C GLY A 358 2.91 3.10 -19.24
N ILE A 359 2.08 3.75 -20.04
CA ILE A 359 1.53 5.07 -19.68
C ILE A 359 0.62 4.93 -18.45
N VAL A 360 0.83 5.79 -17.47
CA VAL A 360 0.05 5.81 -16.22
C VAL A 360 -0.96 6.95 -16.23
N ALA A 361 -0.56 8.12 -16.72
CA ALA A 361 -1.44 9.28 -16.81
C ALA A 361 -1.10 10.14 -18.03
N LEU A 362 -2.14 10.68 -18.64
CA LEU A 362 -2.11 11.68 -19.71
C LEU A 362 -2.72 12.96 -19.17
N SER A 363 -2.05 14.08 -19.37
CA SER A 363 -2.61 15.40 -19.07
C SER A 363 -2.19 16.42 -20.11
N ILE A 364 -3.04 17.43 -20.34
CA ILE A 364 -2.85 18.41 -21.42
C ILE A 364 -3.10 19.84 -20.89
N ASP A 365 -2.10 20.70 -21.03
CA ASP A 365 -2.24 22.14 -20.72
C ASP A 365 -2.09 23.05 -21.96
N SER A 366 -1.27 22.77 -22.85
CA SER A 366 -1.02 23.23 -24.21
C SER A 366 -0.06 22.25 -24.87
N ASP A 367 0.75 21.63 -24.05
CA ASP A 367 1.59 20.50 -24.38
C ASP A 367 0.93 19.22 -23.87
N ILE A 368 1.35 18.10 -24.39
CA ILE A 368 0.96 16.79 -23.86
C ILE A 368 2.02 16.29 -22.91
N TRP A 369 1.58 15.91 -21.71
CA TRP A 369 2.39 15.35 -20.66
C TRP A 369 2.01 13.88 -20.43
N LEU A 370 2.99 13.00 -20.44
CA LEU A 370 2.81 11.56 -20.25
C LEU A 370 3.64 11.11 -19.06
N LEU A 371 2.94 10.62 -18.05
CA LEU A 371 3.58 9.94 -16.92
C LEU A 371 3.71 8.45 -17.24
N MET A 372 4.92 7.93 -17.17
CA MET A 372 5.23 6.53 -17.45
C MET A 372 5.36 5.72 -16.17
N GLU A 373 5.10 4.42 -16.21
CA GLU A 373 5.17 3.49 -15.08
C GLU A 373 6.52 3.49 -14.36
N ASN A 374 7.59 3.79 -15.08
CA ASN A 374 8.94 3.89 -14.51
C ASN A 374 9.22 5.23 -13.80
N GLY A 375 8.21 6.09 -13.66
CA GLY A 375 8.31 7.41 -13.04
C GLY A 375 8.87 8.51 -13.97
N THR A 376 9.11 8.20 -15.24
CA THR A 376 9.55 9.22 -16.22
C THR A 376 8.34 10.08 -16.60
N LEU A 377 8.52 11.40 -16.59
CA LEU A 377 7.57 12.35 -17.14
C LEU A 377 8.07 12.86 -18.48
N LEU A 378 7.30 12.61 -19.53
CA LEU A 378 7.59 13.04 -20.89
C LEU A 378 6.73 14.24 -21.24
N ARG A 379 7.33 15.22 -21.93
CA ARG A 379 6.63 16.40 -22.46
C ARG A 379 6.73 16.44 -23.98
N TYR A 380 5.60 16.65 -24.62
CA TYR A 380 5.52 16.79 -26.07
C TYR A 380 4.84 18.11 -26.41
N SER A 381 5.44 18.87 -27.26
CA SER A 381 4.91 20.14 -27.79
C SER A 381 4.75 20.02 -29.28
N GLN A 382 3.58 20.38 -29.81
CA GLN A 382 3.26 20.37 -31.25
C GLN A 382 3.67 19.05 -31.96
N GLY A 383 3.38 17.92 -31.31
CA GLY A 383 3.67 16.60 -31.86
C GLY A 383 5.11 16.11 -31.72
N ARG A 384 6.01 16.87 -31.12
CA ARG A 384 7.44 16.56 -30.96
C ARG A 384 7.81 16.47 -29.48
N GLN A 385 8.70 15.54 -29.16
CA GLN A 385 9.21 15.43 -27.80
C GLN A 385 10.04 16.67 -27.46
N PHE A 386 9.69 17.31 -26.34
CA PHE A 386 10.46 18.40 -25.76
C PHE A 386 11.43 17.85 -24.72
N PRO A 387 12.71 18.25 -24.73
CA PRO A 387 13.65 17.86 -23.69
C PRO A 387 13.16 18.29 -22.31
N PHE A 388 12.87 17.31 -21.46
CA PHE A 388 12.35 17.54 -20.13
C PHE A 388 12.87 16.48 -19.17
N SER A 389 13.20 16.87 -17.95
CA SER A 389 13.53 15.97 -16.86
C SER A 389 13.15 16.58 -15.53
N LEU A 390 12.68 15.75 -14.62
CA LEU A 390 12.45 16.17 -13.24
C LEU A 390 13.78 16.24 -12.47
N ASP A 391 13.91 17.27 -11.65
CA ASP A 391 15.01 17.36 -10.69
C ASP A 391 14.90 16.21 -9.67
N ASN A 392 15.92 15.36 -9.63
CA ASN A 392 15.97 14.22 -8.75
C ASN A 392 16.27 14.57 -7.28
N SER A 393 16.34 15.85 -6.95
CA SER A 393 16.52 16.30 -5.56
C SER A 393 15.37 15.85 -4.65
N ALA A 394 14.19 15.54 -5.21
CA ALA A 394 13.08 14.91 -4.48
C ALA A 394 13.31 13.45 -4.08
N GLY A 395 14.35 12.78 -4.60
CA GLY A 395 14.56 11.35 -4.39
C GLY A 395 13.41 10.53 -4.97
N LEU A 396 13.18 10.67 -6.27
CA LEU A 396 12.23 9.83 -7.01
C LEU A 396 12.74 8.39 -6.98
N THR A 397 12.00 7.52 -6.31
CA THR A 397 12.40 6.11 -6.09
C THR A 397 11.26 5.15 -6.33
N GLY A 398 10.49 5.28 -7.36
CA GLY A 398 9.42 4.32 -7.51
C GLY A 398 8.39 4.69 -8.56
N ARG A 399 7.31 3.94 -8.55
CA ARG A 399 6.18 4.13 -9.44
C ARG A 399 5.33 5.30 -8.92
N LEU A 400 5.18 6.30 -9.75
CA LEU A 400 4.21 7.36 -9.55
C LEU A 400 2.83 6.85 -10.01
N ALA A 401 1.79 7.18 -9.24
CA ALA A 401 0.45 6.65 -9.47
C ALA A 401 -0.39 7.54 -10.40
N ASP A 402 -0.17 8.86 -10.37
CA ASP A 402 -0.94 9.84 -11.16
C ASP A 402 -0.24 11.19 -11.17
N MET A 403 -0.72 12.10 -12.02
CA MET A 403 -0.30 13.51 -12.07
C MET A 403 -1.47 14.46 -12.23
N ALA A 404 -1.36 15.63 -11.63
CA ALA A 404 -2.23 16.76 -11.89
C ALA A 404 -1.39 17.99 -12.29
N LEU A 405 -1.86 18.71 -13.30
CA LEU A 405 -1.18 19.90 -13.81
C LEU A 405 -2.01 21.15 -13.55
N SER A 406 -1.40 22.24 -13.11
CA SER A 406 -2.09 23.52 -13.18
C SER A 406 -2.15 24.05 -14.62
N SER A 407 -3.20 24.77 -14.95
CA SER A 407 -3.42 25.27 -16.31
C SER A 407 -2.47 26.41 -16.69
N ALA A 408 -1.98 27.17 -15.71
CA ALA A 408 -1.09 28.31 -15.94
C ALA A 408 0.28 27.89 -16.47
N PRO A 409 0.89 28.65 -17.39
CA PRO A 409 2.23 28.35 -17.91
C PRO A 409 3.33 28.31 -16.86
N ASP A 410 3.22 29.15 -15.83
CA ASP A 410 4.08 29.20 -14.64
C ASP A 410 3.56 28.38 -13.48
N GLY A 411 2.61 27.49 -13.76
CA GLY A 411 1.98 26.64 -12.78
C GLY A 411 2.85 25.47 -12.32
N ARG A 412 2.20 24.53 -11.65
CA ARG A 412 2.86 23.41 -10.95
C ARG A 412 2.47 22.06 -11.54
N ILE A 413 3.34 21.10 -11.35
CA ILE A 413 3.12 19.68 -11.60
C ILE A 413 3.04 18.99 -10.25
N TYR A 414 1.94 18.30 -9.98
CA TYR A 414 1.73 17.48 -8.79
C TYR A 414 1.82 16.01 -9.19
N LEU A 415 2.69 15.25 -8.53
CA LEU A 415 2.90 13.83 -8.81
C LEU A 415 2.55 13.00 -7.59
N ALA A 416 1.67 12.03 -7.75
CA ALA A 416 1.27 11.09 -6.70
C ALA A 416 2.33 10.01 -6.52
N ASP A 417 3.15 10.08 -5.46
CA ASP A 417 4.11 9.04 -5.08
C ASP A 417 3.50 8.11 -4.03
N GLY A 418 2.72 7.14 -4.49
CA GLY A 418 2.08 6.14 -3.63
C GLY A 418 3.05 5.16 -2.98
N SER A 419 4.31 5.13 -3.39
CA SER A 419 5.34 4.29 -2.77
C SER A 419 5.90 4.89 -1.48
N GLN A 420 5.78 6.20 -1.31
CA GLN A 420 6.26 6.95 -0.15
C GLN A 420 5.17 7.79 0.52
N ASP A 421 3.91 7.56 0.19
CA ASP A 421 2.74 8.23 0.77
C ASP A 421 2.88 9.77 0.78
N ARG A 422 3.28 10.33 -0.38
CA ARG A 422 3.53 11.78 -0.55
C ARG A 422 3.11 12.27 -1.93
N ILE A 423 2.94 13.58 -2.05
CA ILE A 423 2.74 14.27 -3.31
C ILE A 423 3.96 15.15 -3.57
N LEU A 424 4.59 14.97 -4.72
CA LEU A 424 5.74 15.77 -5.15
C LEU A 424 5.28 16.94 -6.00
N VAL A 425 5.84 18.11 -5.77
CA VAL A 425 5.47 19.34 -6.47
C VAL A 425 6.70 19.88 -7.21
N PHE A 426 6.53 20.10 -8.51
CA PHE A 426 7.54 20.67 -9.40
C PHE A 426 6.99 21.88 -10.14
N ASP A 427 7.86 22.76 -10.60
CA ASP A 427 7.50 23.72 -11.62
C ASP A 427 7.44 23.06 -13.02
N LYS A 428 6.92 23.79 -14.02
CA LYS A 428 6.83 23.30 -15.40
C LYS A 428 8.16 23.23 -16.16
N SER A 429 9.25 23.63 -15.51
CA SER A 429 10.62 23.42 -16.00
C SER A 429 11.25 22.14 -15.43
N GLY A 430 10.55 21.47 -14.50
CA GLY A 430 11.02 20.25 -13.86
C GLY A 430 11.82 20.48 -12.57
N ASN A 431 11.93 21.73 -12.09
CA ASN A 431 12.60 22.00 -10.83
C ASN A 431 11.71 21.59 -9.66
N TYR A 432 12.30 20.90 -8.69
CA TYR A 432 11.62 20.49 -7.47
C TYR A 432 11.28 21.70 -6.60
N ILE A 433 10.03 21.80 -6.16
CA ILE A 433 9.54 22.86 -5.27
C ILE A 433 9.43 22.34 -3.85
N GLU A 434 8.58 21.35 -3.61
CA GLU A 434 8.26 20.82 -2.29
C GLU A 434 7.65 19.42 -2.39
N GLN A 435 7.48 18.77 -1.25
CA GLN A 435 6.64 17.59 -1.13
C GLN A 435 5.56 17.81 -0.07
N LEU A 436 4.37 17.29 -0.33
CA LEU A 436 3.24 17.34 0.57
C LEU A 436 3.10 15.99 1.26
N GLN A 437 2.95 16.00 2.58
CA GLN A 437 2.74 14.81 3.41
C GLN A 437 1.60 15.05 4.40
N ALA A 438 0.89 14.02 4.79
CA ALA A 438 -0.11 14.13 5.85
C ALA A 438 0.58 14.47 7.19
N ALA A 439 0.00 15.41 7.96
CA ALA A 439 0.59 15.88 9.21
C ALA A 439 0.46 14.87 10.35
N GLU A 440 -0.69 14.23 10.48
CA GLU A 440 -1.08 13.49 11.68
C GLU A 440 -1.63 12.08 11.42
N SER A 441 -1.71 11.65 10.15
CA SER A 441 -2.36 10.40 9.78
C SER A 441 -1.68 9.70 8.62
N ASP A 442 -2.04 8.44 8.40
CA ASP A 442 -1.70 7.68 7.19
C ASP A 442 -2.64 8.02 6.01
N ALA A 443 -3.21 9.24 5.98
CA ALA A 443 -4.23 9.63 5.00
C ALA A 443 -3.78 9.49 3.54
N LEU A 444 -2.48 9.68 3.25
CA LEU A 444 -1.92 9.50 1.92
C LEU A 444 -1.51 8.06 1.61
N ARG A 445 -1.74 7.13 2.53
CA ARG A 445 -1.39 5.73 2.33
C ARG A 445 -2.18 5.13 1.18
N GLY A 446 -1.45 4.49 0.26
CA GLY A 446 -2.07 3.92 -0.93
C GLY A 446 -2.61 4.96 -1.91
N LEU A 447 -1.94 6.10 -2.02
CA LEU A 447 -2.24 7.18 -2.97
C LEU A 447 -2.38 6.65 -4.39
N ARG A 448 -3.48 7.04 -5.09
CA ARG A 448 -3.90 6.54 -6.39
C ARG A 448 -4.07 7.63 -7.44
N GLY A 449 -4.66 8.76 -7.05
CA GLY A 449 -5.00 9.80 -7.99
C GLY A 449 -5.02 11.18 -7.37
N LEU A 450 -4.92 12.19 -8.23
CA LEU A 450 -4.97 13.61 -7.88
C LEU A 450 -5.90 14.34 -8.85
N TYR A 451 -6.63 15.30 -8.34
CA TYR A 451 -7.34 16.25 -9.18
C TYR A 451 -7.17 17.66 -8.63
N LEU A 452 -6.82 18.58 -9.51
CA LEU A 452 -6.60 19.97 -9.17
C LEU A 452 -7.81 20.80 -9.62
N ASP A 453 -8.64 21.21 -8.68
CA ASP A 453 -9.70 22.19 -8.94
C ASP A 453 -9.16 23.61 -8.71
N GLU A 454 -8.61 24.21 -9.75
CA GLU A 454 -8.04 25.56 -9.70
C GLU A 454 -9.10 26.63 -9.44
N VAL A 455 -10.36 26.37 -9.77
CA VAL A 455 -11.47 27.32 -9.58
C VAL A 455 -11.81 27.47 -8.11
N SER A 456 -11.91 26.35 -7.39
CA SER A 456 -12.14 26.36 -5.93
C SER A 456 -10.84 26.48 -5.12
N GLY A 457 -9.68 26.33 -5.75
CA GLY A 457 -8.39 26.27 -5.06
C GLY A 457 -8.25 25.03 -4.20
N THR A 458 -8.75 23.87 -4.68
CA THR A 458 -8.76 22.61 -3.92
C THR A 458 -7.97 21.52 -4.64
N LEU A 459 -7.13 20.82 -3.89
CA LEU A 459 -6.49 19.58 -4.31
C LEU A 459 -7.31 18.40 -3.78
N PHE A 460 -7.87 17.61 -4.69
CA PHE A 460 -8.51 16.34 -4.35
C PHE A 460 -7.48 15.22 -4.40
N ILE A 461 -7.49 14.37 -3.38
CA ILE A 461 -6.50 13.33 -3.17
C ILE A 461 -7.23 12.00 -3.05
N LEU A 462 -7.04 11.12 -4.03
CA LEU A 462 -7.65 9.80 -4.08
C LEU A 462 -6.66 8.75 -3.58
N THR A 463 -7.08 7.97 -2.60
CA THR A 463 -6.31 6.83 -2.08
C THR A 463 -7.07 5.52 -2.32
N GLN A 464 -6.47 4.40 -1.97
CA GLN A 464 -7.13 3.09 -2.04
C GLN A 464 -8.42 3.03 -1.22
N THR A 465 -8.49 3.79 -0.12
CA THR A 465 -9.56 3.67 0.88
C THR A 465 -10.44 4.90 1.00
N ALA A 466 -10.02 6.05 0.49
CA ALA A 466 -10.73 7.30 0.72
C ALA A 466 -10.46 8.37 -0.33
N LEU A 467 -11.35 9.36 -0.41
CA LEU A 467 -11.17 10.61 -1.13
C LEU A 467 -11.09 11.75 -0.12
N TYR A 468 -10.07 12.58 -0.24
CA TYR A 468 -9.86 13.78 0.56
C TYR A 468 -9.93 15.04 -0.31
N ALA A 469 -10.28 16.17 0.30
CA ALA A 469 -10.15 17.50 -0.29
C ALA A 469 -9.29 18.36 0.64
N HIS A 470 -8.32 19.04 0.09
CA HIS A 470 -7.43 19.93 0.82
C HIS A 470 -7.26 21.25 0.06
N PRO A 471 -7.33 22.42 0.71
CA PRO A 471 -6.98 23.68 0.05
C PRO A 471 -5.60 23.60 -0.60
N LEU A 472 -5.48 24.14 -1.81
CA LEU A 472 -4.18 24.21 -2.48
C LEU A 472 -3.18 24.93 -1.61
N PRO A 473 -1.99 24.38 -1.44
CA PRO A 473 -0.90 25.07 -0.76
C PRO A 473 -0.52 26.34 -1.55
N ASN A 474 -0.55 27.48 -0.88
CA ASN A 474 -0.14 28.79 -1.43
C ASN A 474 1.37 28.85 -1.69
#